data_e4d0eb38dae38db9cb3827fff33ab36e
#
_entry.id   e4d0eb38dae38db9cb3827fff33ab36e
#
_cell.length_a   1.000
_cell.length_b   1.000
_cell.length_c   1.000
_cell.angle_alpha   90.00
_cell.angle_beta   90.00
_cell.angle_gamma   90.00
#
_symmetry.space_group_name_H-M   'P 1'
#
loop_
_entity.id
_entity.type
_entity.pdbx_description
1 polymer ?
#
loop_
_entity_poly.entity_id
_entity_poly.type
_entity_poly.pdbx_seq_one_letter_code
_entity_poly.pdbx_strand_id
1 'polypeptide(L)'
;MELEQFSEIKDFYKSAESFLMKHEAAAELITSSCLAHMEVKASSSNPPFLCCIREGGDILLTAFMNPPRPLLIFGKEEALPLLIKKLAMQDWGISKLTAPAKLARAFAEMWLRETGNSHRISMRMMLYRLERLTAFTPTLGRMRQASLKDSELAGKWLYEMGSETRSLLTEQEAMQTARQKIQEKRVYIWDSDQPVSMAAITRPTKNGMTVNMVYTPPEHRRKGFAKSCVAGLSRELLQSGRKFCTIYTDEANPSSSKIYSDIGYEEIGRYTELAFNQK
;
A
#
# COMPACT_ATOMS: atom_id res chain seq x y z
N MET A 1 -12.78 -27.03 3.25
CA MET A 1 -12.15 -25.87 2.57
C MET A 1 -11.84 -26.21 1.12
N GLU A 2 -12.13 -25.31 0.19
CA GLU A 2 -11.89 -25.45 -1.25
C GLU A 2 -11.09 -24.25 -1.76
N LEU A 3 -10.16 -24.49 -2.69
CA LEU A 3 -9.38 -23.45 -3.35
C LEU A 3 -9.90 -23.28 -4.78
N GLU A 4 -10.37 -22.06 -5.07
CA GLU A 4 -10.78 -21.62 -6.39
C GLU A 4 -9.67 -20.73 -6.97
N GLN A 5 -9.08 -21.13 -8.09
CA GLN A 5 -8.04 -20.36 -8.79
C GLN A 5 -8.64 -19.69 -10.03
N PHE A 6 -8.21 -18.45 -10.31
CA PHE A 6 -8.69 -17.64 -11.44
C PHE A 6 -7.54 -17.35 -12.40
N SER A 7 -7.86 -17.25 -13.69
CA SER A 7 -6.94 -16.81 -14.74
C SER A 7 -7.01 -15.29 -14.97
N GLU A 8 -8.19 -14.71 -14.72
CA GLU A 8 -8.45 -13.30 -14.98
C GLU A 8 -8.68 -12.51 -13.69
N ILE A 9 -8.03 -11.33 -13.59
CA ILE A 9 -8.16 -10.45 -12.40
C ILE A 9 -9.61 -10.00 -12.21
N LYS A 10 -10.34 -9.79 -13.31
CA LYS A 10 -11.76 -9.38 -13.27
C LYS A 10 -12.64 -10.42 -12.60
N ASP A 11 -12.44 -11.69 -12.93
CA ASP A 11 -13.25 -12.79 -12.38
C ASP A 11 -12.90 -13.04 -10.91
N PHE A 12 -11.60 -12.98 -10.58
CA PHE A 12 -11.14 -13.01 -9.19
C PHE A 12 -11.77 -11.89 -8.37
N TYR A 13 -11.70 -10.63 -8.86
CA TYR A 13 -12.25 -9.49 -8.14
C TYR A 13 -13.76 -9.62 -7.94
N LYS A 14 -14.50 -10.00 -8.99
CA LYS A 14 -15.94 -10.23 -8.90
C LYS A 14 -16.29 -11.28 -7.85
N SER A 15 -15.54 -12.37 -7.80
CA SER A 15 -15.73 -13.46 -6.82
C SER A 15 -15.39 -13.03 -5.40
N ALA A 16 -14.35 -12.18 -5.22
CA ALA A 16 -13.85 -11.73 -3.92
C ALA A 16 -14.46 -10.40 -3.44
N GLU A 17 -15.22 -9.66 -4.28
CA GLU A 17 -15.65 -8.29 -4.02
C GLU A 17 -16.34 -8.14 -2.67
N SER A 18 -17.31 -8.98 -2.37
CA SER A 18 -18.07 -8.91 -1.09
C SER A 18 -17.15 -9.04 0.13
N PHE A 19 -16.20 -9.96 0.09
CA PHE A 19 -15.22 -10.17 1.15
C PHE A 19 -14.25 -9.00 1.27
N LEU A 20 -13.69 -8.54 0.14
CA LEU A 20 -12.75 -7.41 0.11
C LEU A 20 -13.43 -6.12 0.57
N MET A 21 -14.67 -5.89 0.17
CA MET A 21 -15.44 -4.69 0.57
C MET A 21 -15.80 -4.70 2.06
N LYS A 22 -16.09 -5.87 2.65
CA LYS A 22 -16.29 -6.00 4.11
C LYS A 22 -15.05 -5.58 4.90
N HIS A 23 -13.86 -5.72 4.30
CA HIS A 23 -12.56 -5.41 4.89
C HIS A 23 -11.81 -4.33 4.11
N GLU A 24 -12.53 -3.39 3.46
CA GLU A 24 -12.02 -2.52 2.40
C GLU A 24 -10.70 -1.80 2.74
N ALA A 25 -10.62 -1.20 3.93
CA ALA A 25 -9.42 -0.50 4.36
C ALA A 25 -8.24 -1.46 4.64
N ALA A 26 -8.51 -2.62 5.24
CA ALA A 26 -7.47 -3.60 5.56
C ALA A 26 -7.03 -4.40 4.31
N ALA A 27 -7.96 -4.74 3.41
CA ALA A 27 -7.67 -5.47 2.18
C ALA A 27 -7.28 -4.57 0.99
N GLU A 28 -6.99 -3.28 1.23
CA GLU A 28 -6.79 -2.28 0.17
C GLU A 28 -5.68 -2.64 -0.82
N LEU A 29 -4.62 -3.34 -0.36
CA LEU A 29 -3.52 -3.76 -1.24
C LEU A 29 -4.02 -4.68 -2.36
N ILE A 30 -4.87 -5.65 -2.03
CA ILE A 30 -5.45 -6.57 -3.01
C ILE A 30 -6.48 -5.84 -3.85
N THR A 31 -7.42 -5.11 -3.21
CA THR A 31 -8.48 -4.36 -3.90
C THR A 31 -7.90 -3.38 -4.92
N SER A 32 -6.95 -2.55 -4.51
CA SER A 32 -6.34 -1.55 -5.39
C SER A 32 -5.48 -2.19 -6.49
N SER A 33 -4.84 -3.33 -6.22
CA SER A 33 -4.10 -4.08 -7.23
C SER A 33 -5.04 -4.64 -8.30
N CYS A 34 -6.20 -5.16 -7.92
CA CYS A 34 -7.22 -5.59 -8.87
C CYS A 34 -7.69 -4.42 -9.75
N LEU A 35 -8.12 -3.31 -9.12
CA LEU A 35 -8.62 -2.13 -9.83
C LEU A 35 -7.59 -1.54 -10.80
N ALA A 36 -6.31 -1.52 -10.42
CA ALA A 36 -5.23 -0.99 -11.26
C ALA A 36 -4.92 -1.86 -12.49
N HIS A 37 -5.23 -3.15 -12.45
CA HIS A 37 -4.85 -4.09 -13.52
C HIS A 37 -6.03 -4.63 -14.32
N MET A 38 -7.28 -4.42 -13.87
CA MET A 38 -8.47 -4.84 -14.62
C MET A 38 -8.61 -4.16 -15.98
N GLU A 39 -8.11 -2.92 -16.12
CA GLU A 39 -8.20 -2.13 -17.36
C GLU A 39 -6.99 -2.34 -18.28
N VAL A 40 -5.91 -2.92 -17.76
CA VAL A 40 -4.68 -3.16 -18.53
C VAL A 40 -4.73 -4.59 -19.09
N LYS A 41 -4.82 -4.72 -20.40
CA LYS A 41 -4.65 -6.04 -21.05
C LYS A 41 -3.33 -6.64 -20.61
N ALA A 42 -3.37 -7.86 -20.09
CA ALA A 42 -2.19 -8.60 -19.65
C ALA A 42 -1.18 -8.67 -20.80
N SER A 43 -0.11 -7.88 -20.68
CA SER A 43 1.02 -7.90 -21.60
C SER A 43 2.22 -8.67 -21.03
N SER A 44 2.07 -9.29 -19.86
CA SER A 44 3.15 -10.02 -19.21
C SER A 44 3.18 -11.48 -19.68
N SER A 45 4.36 -11.99 -19.98
CA SER A 45 4.62 -13.39 -20.26
C SER A 45 4.30 -14.33 -19.09
N ASN A 46 4.12 -13.79 -17.88
CA ASN A 46 3.79 -14.55 -16.67
C ASN A 46 2.36 -14.21 -16.23
N PRO A 47 1.43 -15.19 -16.22
CA PRO A 47 0.08 -14.99 -15.74
C PRO A 47 0.07 -14.66 -14.24
N PRO A 48 -0.95 -13.94 -13.73
CA PRO A 48 -1.08 -13.69 -12.30
C PRO A 48 -1.46 -14.97 -11.54
N PHE A 49 -1.07 -15.07 -10.27
CA PHE A 49 -1.64 -16.04 -9.34
C PHE A 49 -2.77 -15.39 -8.56
N LEU A 50 -3.97 -15.94 -8.71
CA LEU A 50 -5.21 -15.40 -8.14
C LEU A 50 -6.01 -16.54 -7.53
N CYS A 51 -6.30 -16.51 -6.25
CA CYS A 51 -7.17 -17.51 -5.67
C CYS A 51 -8.01 -17.00 -4.48
N CYS A 52 -9.16 -17.63 -4.31
CA CYS A 52 -9.97 -17.58 -3.11
C CYS A 52 -9.99 -18.95 -2.43
N ILE A 53 -9.88 -18.98 -1.13
CA ILE A 53 -10.10 -20.20 -0.33
C ILE A 53 -11.40 -20.02 0.44
N ARG A 54 -12.30 -20.99 0.31
CA ARG A 54 -13.66 -20.95 0.84
C ARG A 54 -13.95 -22.12 1.79
N GLU A 55 -14.87 -21.87 2.68
CA GLU A 55 -15.50 -22.91 3.50
C GLU A 55 -16.98 -22.59 3.68
N GLY A 56 -17.85 -23.52 3.34
CA GLY A 56 -19.31 -23.33 3.39
C GLY A 56 -19.82 -22.17 2.53
N GLY A 57 -19.09 -21.82 1.45
CA GLY A 57 -19.40 -20.68 0.57
C GLY A 57 -18.73 -19.37 0.96
N ASP A 58 -18.32 -19.18 2.21
CA ASP A 58 -17.64 -17.98 2.69
C ASP A 58 -16.15 -17.98 2.32
N ILE A 59 -15.61 -16.83 1.92
CA ILE A 59 -14.17 -16.67 1.69
C ILE A 59 -13.46 -16.56 3.03
N LEU A 60 -12.50 -17.44 3.24
CA LEU A 60 -11.59 -17.42 4.39
C LEU A 60 -10.31 -16.64 4.07
N LEU A 61 -9.79 -16.75 2.83
CA LEU A 61 -8.54 -16.13 2.42
C LEU A 61 -8.57 -15.81 0.93
N THR A 62 -7.97 -14.67 0.59
CA THR A 62 -7.67 -14.26 -0.80
C THR A 62 -6.17 -14.13 -0.99
N ALA A 63 -5.68 -14.55 -2.16
CA ALA A 63 -4.29 -14.36 -2.57
C ALA A 63 -4.22 -13.77 -3.97
N PHE A 64 -3.36 -12.78 -4.13
CA PHE A 64 -3.13 -12.05 -5.37
C PHE A 64 -1.62 -11.86 -5.58
N MET A 65 -1.10 -12.31 -6.71
CA MET A 65 0.26 -12.00 -7.15
C MET A 65 0.26 -11.72 -8.65
N ASN A 66 0.83 -10.58 -9.05
CA ASN A 66 1.07 -10.23 -10.43
C ASN A 66 2.58 -10.00 -10.61
N PRO A 67 3.33 -11.05 -11.01
CA PRO A 67 4.80 -10.98 -11.09
C PRO A 67 5.29 -9.79 -11.91
N PRO A 68 6.41 -9.16 -11.50
CA PRO A 68 7.31 -9.51 -10.39
C PRO A 68 6.91 -8.92 -9.01
N ARG A 69 5.66 -8.50 -8.84
CA ARG A 69 5.18 -7.88 -7.58
C ARG A 69 5.04 -8.93 -6.47
N PRO A 70 5.05 -8.50 -5.18
CA PRO A 70 4.85 -9.38 -4.04
C PRO A 70 3.55 -10.18 -4.11
N LEU A 71 3.56 -11.38 -3.53
CA LEU A 71 2.33 -12.07 -3.17
C LEU A 71 1.62 -11.27 -2.06
N LEU A 72 0.36 -10.93 -2.30
CA LEU A 72 -0.52 -10.30 -1.33
C LEU A 72 -1.50 -11.34 -0.82
N ILE A 73 -1.62 -11.50 0.49
CA ILE A 73 -2.63 -12.38 1.09
C ILE A 73 -3.40 -11.63 2.18
N PHE A 74 -4.70 -11.91 2.25
CA PHE A 74 -5.57 -11.36 3.28
C PHE A 74 -6.65 -12.37 3.65
N GLY A 75 -6.84 -12.59 4.96
CA GLY A 75 -7.82 -13.53 5.48
C GLY A 75 -7.36 -14.26 6.72
N LYS A 76 -7.84 -15.50 6.90
CA LYS A 76 -7.61 -16.32 8.07
C LYS A 76 -6.45 -17.31 7.89
N GLU A 77 -5.72 -17.53 8.98
CA GLU A 77 -4.54 -18.40 9.02
C GLU A 77 -4.86 -19.87 8.71
N GLU A 78 -6.05 -20.34 9.10
CA GLU A 78 -6.51 -21.70 8.88
C GLU A 78 -6.55 -22.14 7.40
N ALA A 79 -6.60 -21.16 6.48
CA ALA A 79 -6.59 -21.42 5.04
C ALA A 79 -5.17 -21.53 4.43
N LEU A 80 -4.13 -21.17 5.18
CA LEU A 80 -2.74 -21.18 4.69
C LEU A 80 -2.23 -22.53 4.20
N PRO A 81 -2.52 -23.67 4.88
CA PRO A 81 -2.00 -24.98 4.41
C PRO A 81 -2.41 -25.27 2.96
N LEU A 82 -3.65 -24.95 2.59
CA LEU A 82 -4.16 -25.18 1.24
C LEU A 82 -3.50 -24.24 0.21
N LEU A 83 -3.29 -22.96 0.57
CA LEU A 83 -2.59 -21.99 -0.26
C LEU A 83 -1.14 -22.42 -0.51
N ILE A 84 -0.42 -22.77 0.55
CA ILE A 84 1.01 -23.13 0.50
C ILE A 84 1.23 -24.36 -0.35
N LYS A 85 0.43 -25.41 -0.14
CA LYS A 85 0.47 -26.63 -0.95
C LYS A 85 0.26 -26.32 -2.42
N LYS A 86 -0.72 -25.46 -2.75
CA LYS A 86 -0.99 -25.06 -4.13
C LYS A 86 0.17 -24.29 -4.77
N LEU A 87 0.76 -23.35 -4.05
CA LEU A 87 1.90 -22.55 -4.52
C LEU A 87 3.14 -23.43 -4.75
N ALA A 88 3.43 -24.34 -3.83
CA ALA A 88 4.56 -25.26 -3.94
C ALA A 88 4.38 -26.26 -5.11
N MET A 89 3.18 -26.85 -5.26
CA MET A 89 2.88 -27.77 -6.38
C MET A 89 3.00 -27.13 -7.75
N GLN A 90 2.79 -25.83 -7.88
CA GLN A 90 2.87 -25.08 -9.14
C GLN A 90 4.22 -24.39 -9.31
N ASP A 91 5.18 -24.63 -8.41
CA ASP A 91 6.52 -24.03 -8.41
C ASP A 91 6.52 -22.49 -8.55
N TRP A 92 5.61 -21.82 -7.84
CA TRP A 92 5.58 -20.37 -7.83
C TRP A 92 6.79 -19.82 -7.08
N GLY A 93 7.68 -19.17 -7.81
CA GLY A 93 8.83 -18.45 -7.26
C GLY A 93 8.41 -17.19 -6.49
N ILE A 94 8.13 -17.33 -5.18
CA ILE A 94 7.73 -16.21 -4.35
C ILE A 94 8.97 -15.48 -3.85
N SER A 95 9.24 -14.31 -4.42
CA SER A 95 10.35 -13.45 -3.98
C SER A 95 10.00 -12.61 -2.75
N LYS A 96 8.72 -12.15 -2.67
CA LYS A 96 8.22 -11.32 -1.57
C LYS A 96 6.76 -11.65 -1.25
N LEU A 97 6.40 -11.42 0.01
CA LEU A 97 5.03 -11.49 0.52
C LEU A 97 4.69 -10.22 1.30
N THR A 98 3.50 -9.66 1.11
CA THR A 98 2.96 -8.63 2.00
C THR A 98 1.61 -9.07 2.54
N ALA A 99 1.46 -9.08 3.86
CA ALA A 99 0.25 -9.56 4.53
C ALA A 99 0.09 -8.93 5.93
N PRO A 100 -1.09 -9.06 6.57
CA PRO A 100 -1.23 -8.83 8.00
C PRO A 100 -0.17 -9.58 8.79
N ALA A 101 0.45 -8.96 9.78
CA ALA A 101 1.68 -9.43 10.42
C ALA A 101 1.59 -10.87 10.98
N LYS A 102 0.46 -11.25 11.58
CA LYS A 102 0.23 -12.62 12.07
C LYS A 102 0.20 -13.61 10.91
N LEU A 103 -0.53 -13.28 9.85
CA LEU A 103 -0.66 -14.11 8.66
C LEU A 103 0.67 -14.26 7.90
N ALA A 104 1.45 -13.18 7.80
CA ALA A 104 2.79 -13.21 7.20
C ALA A 104 3.74 -14.15 7.94
N ARG A 105 3.72 -14.09 9.29
CA ARG A 105 4.54 -14.97 10.12
C ARG A 105 4.15 -16.45 9.93
N ALA A 106 2.87 -16.76 10.03
CA ALA A 106 2.38 -18.13 9.87
C ALA A 106 2.71 -18.67 8.46
N PHE A 107 2.51 -17.84 7.42
CA PHE A 107 2.90 -18.20 6.06
C PHE A 107 4.39 -18.54 5.96
N ALA A 108 5.26 -17.69 6.51
CA ALA A 108 6.70 -17.89 6.45
C ALA A 108 7.18 -19.17 7.13
N GLU A 109 6.62 -19.49 8.30
CA GLU A 109 6.92 -20.73 9.03
C GLU A 109 6.49 -21.98 8.24
N MET A 110 5.30 -21.96 7.64
CA MET A 110 4.79 -23.06 6.83
C MET A 110 5.54 -23.17 5.49
N TRP A 111 5.83 -22.04 4.84
CA TRP A 111 6.57 -22.00 3.58
C TRP A 111 8.00 -22.55 3.72
N LEU A 112 8.67 -22.22 4.82
CA LEU A 112 10.00 -22.77 5.12
C LEU A 112 9.96 -24.29 5.28
N ARG A 113 8.95 -24.85 5.96
CA ARG A 113 8.77 -26.30 6.14
C ARG A 113 8.49 -27.01 4.82
N GLU A 114 7.69 -26.40 3.96
CA GLU A 114 7.26 -27.00 2.69
C GLU A 114 8.37 -26.95 1.62
N THR A 115 9.09 -25.80 1.52
CA THR A 115 10.02 -25.55 0.41
C THR A 115 11.50 -25.49 0.82
N GLY A 116 11.78 -25.31 2.10
CA GLY A 116 13.10 -25.04 2.61
C GLY A 116 13.61 -23.60 2.34
N ASN A 117 12.78 -22.73 1.77
CA ASN A 117 13.16 -21.35 1.47
C ASN A 117 13.11 -20.50 2.74
N SER A 118 14.27 -19.95 3.12
CA SER A 118 14.38 -19.02 4.24
C SER A 118 13.84 -17.64 3.87
N HIS A 119 13.51 -16.84 4.88
CA HIS A 119 13.00 -15.50 4.70
C HIS A 119 13.69 -14.49 5.62
N ARG A 120 13.58 -13.22 5.25
CA ARG A 120 13.89 -12.08 6.13
C ARG A 120 12.74 -11.07 6.10
N ILE A 121 12.59 -10.34 7.19
CA ILE A 121 11.64 -9.23 7.24
C ILE A 121 12.25 -8.05 6.48
N SER A 122 11.57 -7.61 5.42
CA SER A 122 11.95 -6.42 4.66
C SER A 122 11.42 -5.15 5.31
N MET A 123 10.14 -5.19 5.78
CA MET A 123 9.49 -4.03 6.38
C MET A 123 8.39 -4.47 7.35
N ARG A 124 8.23 -3.73 8.45
CA ARG A 124 7.05 -3.77 9.32
C ARG A 124 6.30 -2.47 9.17
N MET A 125 5.00 -2.55 8.95
CA MET A 125 4.16 -1.40 8.68
C MET A 125 2.96 -1.37 9.61
N MET A 126 2.58 -0.19 10.03
CA MET A 126 1.30 0.09 10.67
C MET A 126 0.36 0.71 9.65
N LEU A 127 -0.84 0.20 9.54
CA LEU A 127 -1.91 0.72 8.69
C LEU A 127 -2.84 1.57 9.55
N TYR A 128 -3.02 2.80 9.13
CA TYR A 128 -3.92 3.77 9.75
C TYR A 128 -5.10 4.09 8.83
N ARG A 129 -6.25 4.40 9.43
CA ARG A 129 -7.47 4.83 8.75
C ARG A 129 -7.98 6.12 9.36
N LEU A 130 -8.48 7.02 8.52
CA LEU A 130 -9.14 8.27 8.90
C LEU A 130 -10.51 8.35 8.26
N GLU A 131 -11.56 8.54 9.05
CA GLU A 131 -12.91 8.85 8.59
C GLU A 131 -13.31 10.30 8.87
N ARG A 132 -12.71 10.89 9.90
CA ARG A 132 -12.96 12.26 10.32
C ARG A 132 -11.69 12.88 10.87
N LEU A 133 -11.37 14.08 10.39
CA LEU A 133 -10.26 14.85 10.95
C LEU A 133 -10.60 15.36 12.35
N THR A 134 -9.62 15.27 13.25
CA THR A 134 -9.65 16.01 14.51
C THR A 134 -9.41 17.50 14.24
N ALA A 135 -9.95 18.35 15.11
CA ALA A 135 -9.69 19.78 15.02
C ALA A 135 -8.20 20.07 15.30
N PHE A 136 -7.56 20.75 14.37
CA PHE A 136 -6.20 21.27 14.57
C PHE A 136 -6.01 22.56 13.76
N THR A 137 -5.06 23.38 14.18
CA THR A 137 -4.69 24.60 13.45
C THR A 137 -3.55 24.27 12.50
N PRO A 138 -3.74 24.38 11.16
CA PRO A 138 -2.67 24.21 10.20
C PRO A 138 -1.57 25.26 10.40
N THR A 139 -0.36 24.93 9.98
CA THR A 139 0.72 25.93 9.84
C THR A 139 0.39 26.94 8.76
N LEU A 140 1.07 28.10 8.78
CA LEU A 140 0.98 29.06 7.68
C LEU A 140 1.31 28.38 6.35
N GLY A 141 0.51 28.70 5.33
CA GLY A 141 0.63 28.13 4.00
C GLY A 141 -0.69 27.57 3.49
N ARG A 142 -0.62 26.95 2.35
CA ARG A 142 -1.76 26.32 1.67
C ARG A 142 -1.34 25.05 0.96
N MET A 143 -2.25 24.13 0.86
CA MET A 143 -2.09 22.96 -0.01
C MET A 143 -2.48 23.33 -1.45
N ARG A 144 -1.73 22.84 -2.40
CA ARG A 144 -2.09 22.87 -3.82
C ARG A 144 -1.74 21.55 -4.51
N GLN A 145 -2.41 21.27 -5.60
CA GLN A 145 -2.02 20.20 -6.50
C GLN A 145 -0.70 20.57 -7.19
N ALA A 146 0.21 19.62 -7.33
CA ALA A 146 1.46 19.81 -8.05
C ALA A 146 1.22 19.95 -9.55
N SER A 147 2.02 20.79 -10.19
CA SER A 147 2.07 21.01 -11.64
C SER A 147 3.34 20.42 -12.24
N LEU A 148 3.44 20.32 -13.56
CA LEU A 148 4.66 19.84 -14.22
C LEU A 148 5.92 20.66 -13.89
N LYS A 149 5.75 21.92 -13.46
CA LYS A 149 6.87 22.76 -12.99
C LYS A 149 7.48 22.23 -11.69
N ASP A 150 6.72 21.46 -10.92
CA ASP A 150 7.16 20.88 -9.65
C ASP A 150 7.84 19.51 -9.86
N SER A 151 7.95 19.00 -11.09
CA SER A 151 8.42 17.63 -11.36
C SER A 151 9.84 17.38 -10.85
N GLU A 152 10.74 18.33 -11.03
CA GLU A 152 12.14 18.24 -10.57
C GLU A 152 12.19 18.20 -9.04
N LEU A 153 11.49 19.13 -8.38
CA LEU A 153 11.42 19.16 -6.92
C LEU A 153 10.82 17.90 -6.32
N ALA A 154 9.68 17.46 -6.85
CA ALA A 154 9.00 16.24 -6.37
C ALA A 154 9.84 14.99 -6.62
N GLY A 155 10.55 14.93 -7.75
CA GLY A 155 11.48 13.83 -8.07
C GLY A 155 12.64 13.78 -7.09
N LYS A 156 13.29 14.91 -6.82
CA LYS A 156 14.33 15.05 -5.82
C LYS A 156 13.84 14.57 -4.43
N TRP A 157 12.69 15.06 -3.99
CA TRP A 157 12.11 14.68 -2.71
C TRP A 157 11.73 13.20 -2.63
N LEU A 158 11.28 12.59 -3.73
CA LEU A 158 11.00 11.17 -3.79
C LEU A 158 12.29 10.34 -3.67
N TYR A 159 13.36 10.76 -4.31
CA TYR A 159 14.68 10.13 -4.20
C TYR A 159 15.24 10.23 -2.78
N GLU A 160 15.21 11.42 -2.17
CA GLU A 160 15.65 11.65 -0.80
C GLU A 160 14.82 10.81 0.21
N MET A 161 13.50 10.77 0.06
CA MET A 161 12.62 9.91 0.84
C MET A 161 12.99 8.44 0.68
N GLY A 162 13.28 8.01 -0.56
CA GLY A 162 13.73 6.65 -0.85
C GLY A 162 15.02 6.28 -0.12
N SER A 163 15.98 7.18 -0.08
CA SER A 163 17.26 7.01 0.63
C SER A 163 17.05 6.82 2.13
N GLU A 164 16.10 7.55 2.74
CA GLU A 164 15.76 7.42 4.16
C GLU A 164 14.98 6.12 4.48
N THR A 165 14.16 5.65 3.54
CA THR A 165 13.29 4.47 3.70
C THR A 165 13.87 3.19 3.11
N ARG A 166 15.13 3.22 2.66
CA ARG A 166 15.83 2.11 1.99
C ARG A 166 15.11 1.63 0.72
N SER A 167 14.39 2.52 0.05
CA SER A 167 13.88 2.26 -1.28
C SER A 167 15.04 2.32 -2.30
N LEU A 168 15.07 1.36 -3.21
CA LEU A 168 16.15 1.23 -4.19
C LEU A 168 15.88 2.03 -5.48
N LEU A 169 15.10 3.12 -5.42
CA LEU A 169 14.87 3.96 -6.59
C LEU A 169 16.14 4.75 -6.93
N THR A 170 16.54 4.67 -8.19
CA THR A 170 17.53 5.60 -8.72
C THR A 170 16.93 7.01 -8.84
N GLU A 171 17.76 8.02 -8.93
CA GLU A 171 17.31 9.40 -9.12
C GLU A 171 16.44 9.54 -10.37
N GLN A 172 16.83 8.89 -11.48
CA GLN A 172 16.09 8.91 -12.73
C GLN A 172 14.69 8.26 -12.59
N GLU A 173 14.59 7.13 -11.89
CA GLU A 173 13.30 6.47 -11.63
C GLU A 173 12.41 7.32 -10.72
N ALA A 174 12.98 7.98 -9.72
CA ALA A 174 12.27 8.89 -8.84
C ALA A 174 11.68 10.09 -9.62
N MET A 175 12.49 10.70 -10.49
CA MET A 175 12.06 11.78 -11.38
C MET A 175 10.94 11.37 -12.32
N GLN A 176 11.07 10.21 -12.96
CA GLN A 176 10.04 9.66 -13.86
C GLN A 176 8.75 9.36 -13.11
N THR A 177 8.86 8.75 -11.93
CA THR A 177 7.71 8.41 -11.06
C THR A 177 6.99 9.67 -10.61
N ALA A 178 7.72 10.68 -10.14
CA ALA A 178 7.13 11.95 -9.71
C ALA A 178 6.39 12.64 -10.85
N ARG A 179 7.02 12.73 -12.02
CA ARG A 179 6.42 13.33 -13.21
C ARG A 179 5.14 12.63 -13.63
N GLN A 180 5.15 11.30 -13.68
CA GLN A 180 3.96 10.51 -13.99
C GLN A 180 2.83 10.78 -12.99
N LYS A 181 3.12 10.74 -11.69
CA LYS A 181 2.11 10.99 -10.65
C LYS A 181 1.56 12.42 -10.68
N ILE A 182 2.37 13.40 -11.07
CA ILE A 182 1.92 14.77 -11.28
C ILE A 182 0.98 14.85 -12.50
N GLN A 183 1.31 14.21 -13.61
CA GLN A 183 0.43 14.12 -14.79
C GLN A 183 -0.92 13.46 -14.45
N GLU A 184 -0.89 12.45 -13.58
CA GLU A 184 -2.09 11.79 -13.04
C GLU A 184 -2.82 12.64 -11.99
N LYS A 185 -2.37 13.86 -11.69
CA LYS A 185 -2.92 14.76 -10.67
C LYS A 185 -2.95 14.16 -9.26
N ARG A 186 -1.94 13.36 -8.91
CA ARG A 186 -1.88 12.61 -7.66
C ARG A 186 -0.91 13.17 -6.63
N VAL A 187 -0.16 14.22 -6.92
CA VAL A 187 0.81 14.83 -6.01
C VAL A 187 0.31 16.18 -5.53
N TYR A 188 0.46 16.43 -4.24
CA TYR A 188 0.06 17.65 -3.56
C TYR A 188 1.25 18.23 -2.80
N ILE A 189 1.33 19.55 -2.75
CA ILE A 189 2.42 20.29 -2.12
C ILE A 189 1.82 21.26 -1.11
N TRP A 190 2.46 21.35 0.05
CA TRP A 190 2.23 22.42 1.01
C TRP A 190 3.19 23.56 0.73
N ASP A 191 2.63 24.72 0.37
CA ASP A 191 3.36 25.96 0.14
C ASP A 191 3.26 26.88 1.38
N SER A 192 4.41 27.29 1.89
CA SER A 192 4.57 28.32 2.92
C SER A 192 5.67 29.28 2.45
N ASP A 193 5.31 30.24 1.59
CA ASP A 193 6.18 31.11 0.78
C ASP A 193 6.96 30.34 -0.32
N GLN A 194 7.28 29.07 -0.07
CA GLN A 194 7.87 28.11 -1.02
C GLN A 194 7.34 26.72 -0.72
N PRO A 195 7.53 25.74 -1.64
CA PRO A 195 7.23 24.34 -1.36
C PRO A 195 8.03 23.82 -0.16
N VAL A 196 7.34 23.24 0.85
CA VAL A 196 7.98 22.78 2.10
C VAL A 196 7.63 21.34 2.50
N SER A 197 6.60 20.76 1.89
CA SER A 197 6.21 19.37 2.13
C SER A 197 5.38 18.85 0.97
N MET A 198 5.43 17.56 0.72
CA MET A 198 4.57 16.90 -0.26
C MET A 198 3.83 15.72 0.35
N ALA A 199 2.72 15.34 -0.29
CA ALA A 199 2.01 14.10 -0.11
C ALA A 199 1.40 13.67 -1.45
N ALA A 200 1.15 12.38 -1.63
CA ALA A 200 0.49 11.89 -2.83
C ALA A 200 -0.69 10.97 -2.49
N ILE A 201 -1.59 10.79 -3.46
CA ILE A 201 -2.65 9.81 -3.40
C ILE A 201 -2.30 8.58 -4.24
N THR A 202 -2.61 7.42 -3.70
CA THR A 202 -2.38 6.13 -4.36
C THR A 202 -3.50 5.16 -4.01
N ARG A 203 -3.52 4.01 -4.62
CA ARG A 203 -4.37 2.88 -4.24
C ARG A 203 -5.83 3.27 -3.94
N PRO A 204 -6.57 3.74 -4.95
CA PRO A 204 -8.01 3.95 -4.79
C PRO A 204 -8.72 2.62 -4.53
N THR A 205 -9.71 2.66 -3.64
CA THR A 205 -10.71 1.62 -3.49
C THR A 205 -12.09 2.21 -3.79
N LYS A 206 -13.16 1.47 -3.62
CA LYS A 206 -14.52 1.97 -3.89
C LYS A 206 -14.87 3.20 -3.04
N ASN A 207 -14.55 3.15 -1.75
CA ASN A 207 -14.89 4.23 -0.80
C ASN A 207 -13.64 4.92 -0.23
N GLY A 208 -12.46 4.36 -0.37
CA GLY A 208 -11.23 4.84 0.26
C GLY A 208 -10.20 5.39 -0.72
N MET A 209 -9.19 6.03 -0.16
CA MET A 209 -8.00 6.49 -0.86
C MET A 209 -6.79 6.42 0.07
N THR A 210 -5.66 5.90 -0.41
CA THR A 210 -4.42 5.88 0.36
C THR A 210 -3.63 7.16 0.14
N VAL A 211 -3.26 7.83 1.22
CA VAL A 211 -2.23 8.88 1.25
C VAL A 211 -0.87 8.21 1.34
N ASN A 212 0.08 8.68 0.56
CA ASN A 212 1.43 8.12 0.48
C ASN A 212 2.45 9.21 0.12
N MET A 213 3.73 8.85 -0.02
CA MET A 213 4.81 9.75 -0.44
C MET A 213 4.84 11.04 0.39
N VAL A 214 4.60 10.94 1.70
CA VAL A 214 4.67 12.09 2.60
C VAL A 214 6.13 12.39 2.87
N TYR A 215 6.58 13.54 2.41
CA TYR A 215 7.96 13.96 2.62
C TYR A 215 8.05 15.45 2.95
N THR A 216 8.93 15.75 3.90
CA THR A 216 9.32 17.11 4.29
C THR A 216 10.84 17.14 4.35
N PRO A 217 11.53 17.96 3.55
CA PRO A 217 12.98 18.05 3.59
C PRO A 217 13.51 18.44 4.97
N PRO A 218 14.73 18.02 5.34
CA PRO A 218 15.29 18.19 6.69
C PRO A 218 15.18 19.62 7.25
N GLU A 219 15.43 20.63 6.44
CA GLU A 219 15.40 22.06 6.79
C GLU A 219 14.00 22.58 7.13
N HIS A 220 12.96 21.84 6.71
CA HIS A 220 11.55 22.19 6.97
C HIS A 220 10.88 21.29 8.02
N ARG A 221 11.60 20.33 8.59
CA ARG A 221 11.04 19.41 9.61
C ARG A 221 10.75 20.08 10.93
N ARG A 222 9.94 19.41 11.75
CA ARG A 222 9.53 19.86 13.11
C ARG A 222 8.79 21.19 13.17
N LYS A 223 8.31 21.69 12.02
CA LYS A 223 7.51 22.92 11.88
C LYS A 223 6.02 22.63 11.63
N GLY A 224 5.59 21.35 11.63
CA GLY A 224 4.19 20.95 11.41
C GLY A 224 3.75 20.86 9.95
N PHE A 225 4.63 21.06 8.97
CA PHE A 225 4.26 21.08 7.56
C PHE A 225 3.74 19.74 7.04
N ALA A 226 4.37 18.60 7.41
CA ALA A 226 3.86 17.28 7.05
C ALA A 226 2.43 17.05 7.58
N LYS A 227 2.19 17.43 8.84
CA LYS A 227 0.86 17.35 9.47
C LYS A 227 -0.17 18.16 8.70
N SER A 228 0.16 19.41 8.36
CA SER A 228 -0.73 20.30 7.60
C SER A 228 -1.01 19.78 6.19
N CYS A 229 0.03 19.28 5.50
CA CYS A 229 -0.09 18.70 4.17
C CYS A 229 -1.00 17.47 4.15
N VAL A 230 -0.75 16.49 5.04
CA VAL A 230 -1.56 15.27 5.12
C VAL A 230 -3.00 15.58 5.54
N ALA A 231 -3.20 16.45 6.52
CA ALA A 231 -4.55 16.83 6.96
C ALA A 231 -5.31 17.61 5.87
N GLY A 232 -4.63 18.50 5.15
CA GLY A 232 -5.22 19.22 4.01
C GLY A 232 -5.68 18.25 2.92
N LEU A 233 -4.79 17.32 2.53
CA LEU A 233 -5.10 16.29 1.54
C LEU A 233 -6.24 15.37 1.98
N SER A 234 -6.18 14.88 3.22
CA SER A 234 -7.24 14.02 3.76
C SER A 234 -8.60 14.73 3.80
N ARG A 235 -8.61 16.02 4.14
CA ARG A 235 -9.83 16.84 4.12
C ARG A 235 -10.42 16.93 2.71
N GLU A 236 -9.60 17.21 1.71
CA GLU A 236 -10.03 17.30 0.31
C GLU A 236 -10.61 15.96 -0.17
N LEU A 237 -9.95 14.85 0.15
CA LEU A 237 -10.43 13.52 -0.20
C LEU A 237 -11.79 13.19 0.44
N LEU A 238 -11.96 13.46 1.73
CA LEU A 238 -13.23 13.22 2.42
C LEU A 238 -14.34 14.14 1.87
N GLN A 239 -14.04 15.42 1.58
CA GLN A 239 -14.98 16.35 0.97
C GLN A 239 -15.33 15.97 -0.47
N SER A 240 -14.44 15.30 -1.20
CA SER A 240 -14.72 14.76 -2.55
C SER A 240 -15.59 13.50 -2.56
N GLY A 241 -16.05 13.05 -1.39
CA GLY A 241 -16.96 11.90 -1.26
C GLY A 241 -16.27 10.58 -0.87
N ARG A 242 -14.95 10.57 -0.59
CA ARG A 242 -14.32 9.40 0.00
C ARG A 242 -14.81 9.22 1.43
N LYS A 243 -15.10 7.97 1.82
CA LYS A 243 -15.56 7.67 3.18
C LYS A 243 -14.41 7.60 4.17
N PHE A 244 -13.21 7.26 3.70
CA PHE A 244 -12.02 7.17 4.53
C PHE A 244 -10.75 7.40 3.71
N CYS A 245 -9.69 7.77 4.42
CA CYS A 245 -8.31 7.74 3.94
C CYS A 245 -7.53 6.66 4.68
N THR A 246 -6.57 6.03 4.02
CA THR A 246 -5.60 5.14 4.65
C THR A 246 -4.19 5.67 4.49
N ILE A 247 -3.29 5.25 5.38
CA ILE A 247 -1.87 5.53 5.28
C ILE A 247 -1.07 4.40 5.94
N TYR A 248 0.01 3.97 5.29
CA TYR A 248 0.99 3.09 5.89
C TYR A 248 2.18 3.87 6.41
N THR A 249 2.71 3.46 7.54
CA THR A 249 3.96 3.99 8.08
C THR A 249 4.87 2.85 8.50
N ASP A 250 6.17 3.02 8.32
CA ASP A 250 7.17 2.08 8.86
C ASP A 250 7.13 2.11 10.39
N GLU A 251 7.07 0.96 11.03
CA GLU A 251 7.10 0.81 12.49
C GLU A 251 8.38 1.43 13.09
N ALA A 252 9.45 1.48 12.31
CA ALA A 252 10.71 2.13 12.70
C ALA A 252 10.65 3.67 12.69
N ASN A 253 9.53 4.27 12.20
CA ASN A 253 9.36 5.73 12.14
C ASN A 253 8.25 6.24 13.07
N PRO A 254 8.50 6.35 14.40
CA PRO A 254 7.48 6.79 15.36
C PRO A 254 7.01 8.23 15.16
N SER A 255 7.82 9.07 14.51
CA SER A 255 7.46 10.46 14.22
C SER A 255 6.27 10.54 13.26
N SER A 256 6.21 9.68 12.25
CA SER A 256 5.10 9.61 11.30
C SER A 256 3.81 9.14 11.98
N SER A 257 3.88 8.10 12.82
CA SER A 257 2.74 7.58 13.56
C SER A 257 2.09 8.67 14.44
N LYS A 258 2.92 9.46 15.13
CA LYS A 258 2.43 10.58 15.96
C LYS A 258 1.71 11.64 15.11
N ILE A 259 2.26 12.02 13.96
CA ILE A 259 1.64 12.99 13.05
C ILE A 259 0.24 12.52 12.64
N TYR A 260 0.10 11.24 12.27
CA TYR A 260 -1.17 10.70 11.79
C TYR A 260 -2.20 10.58 12.91
N SER A 261 -1.83 10.08 14.08
CA SER A 261 -2.72 10.03 15.25
C SER A 261 -3.20 11.42 15.67
N ASP A 262 -2.33 12.43 15.64
CA ASP A 262 -2.66 13.81 15.99
C ASP A 262 -3.74 14.45 15.09
N ILE A 263 -3.95 13.95 13.88
CA ILE A 263 -4.97 14.45 12.94
C ILE A 263 -6.18 13.54 12.82
N GLY A 264 -6.23 12.49 13.63
CA GLY A 264 -7.40 11.62 13.75
C GLY A 264 -7.30 10.27 13.03
N TYR A 265 -6.14 9.91 12.49
CA TYR A 265 -5.93 8.55 11.99
C TYR A 265 -5.83 7.56 13.15
N GLU A 266 -6.49 6.43 13.02
CA GLU A 266 -6.49 5.32 13.97
C GLU A 266 -5.76 4.12 13.38
N GLU A 267 -4.92 3.43 14.18
CA GLU A 267 -4.27 2.19 13.78
C GLU A 267 -5.34 1.09 13.64
N ILE A 268 -5.45 0.50 12.46
CA ILE A 268 -6.41 -0.59 12.17
C ILE A 268 -5.73 -1.92 11.88
N GLY A 269 -4.40 -1.97 11.81
CA GLY A 269 -3.68 -3.20 11.58
C GLY A 269 -2.20 -3.03 11.39
N ARG A 270 -1.49 -4.15 11.51
CA ARG A 270 -0.05 -4.24 11.25
C ARG A 270 0.21 -5.21 10.12
N TYR A 271 1.15 -4.85 9.26
CA TYR A 271 1.52 -5.60 8.07
C TYR A 271 3.01 -5.89 8.09
N THR A 272 3.39 -6.98 7.47
CA THR A 272 4.80 -7.34 7.30
C THR A 272 5.06 -7.65 5.83
N GLU A 273 6.12 -7.07 5.30
CA GLU A 273 6.72 -7.50 4.05
C GLU A 273 7.87 -8.46 4.35
N LEU A 274 7.83 -9.64 3.74
CA LEU A 274 8.87 -10.65 3.80
C LEU A 274 9.56 -10.75 2.43
N ALA A 275 10.86 -10.97 2.44
CA ALA A 275 11.64 -11.37 1.27
C ALA A 275 12.13 -12.80 1.48
N PHE A 276 11.94 -13.64 0.46
CA PHE A 276 12.38 -15.04 0.47
C PHE A 276 13.65 -15.21 -0.35
N ASN A 277 14.55 -16.03 0.17
CA ASN A 277 15.72 -16.48 -0.59
C ASN A 277 15.25 -17.63 -1.48
N GLN A 278 15.37 -17.44 -2.79
CA GLN A 278 15.20 -18.56 -3.75
C GLN A 278 16.47 -19.40 -3.70
N LYS A 279 16.30 -20.74 -3.63
CA LYS A 279 17.42 -21.68 -3.77
C LYS A 279 17.90 -21.73 -5.19
#